data_80f74ca5003414375d99da1af359bc23
#
_entry.id   80f74ca5003414375d99da1af359bc23
#
_cell.length_a   1.000
_cell.length_b   1.000
_cell.length_c   1.000
_cell.angle_alpha   90.00
_cell.angle_beta   90.00
_cell.angle_gamma   90.00
#
_symmetry.space_group_name_H-M   'P 1'
#
loop_
_entity.id
_entity.type
_entity.pdbx_description
1 polymer ?
#
loop_
_entity_poly.entity_id
_entity_poly.type
_entity_poly.pdbx_seq_one_letter_code
_entity_poly.pdbx_strand_id
1 'polypeptide(L)'
;NWSLRWAQKVSERFAFKIGAEMIQANDWVADDYRNYKRLGTTGSIVPGTRATDPNYDGVNTYGDETTTNLRSVLNAIGAQVPFWQSYINALPADIPVSRSGYTENEVVNPNSLNVKISGALHYKVSKNIEAIIAGHWGTGNTVYTGSQRYSLKDLKVGQYKVELKSDKWFVR
;
A
#
# COMPACT_ATOMS: atom_id res chain seq x y z
N ASN A 1 7.46 20.24 2.40
CA ASN A 1 6.13 20.49 1.88
C ASN A 1 6.13 21.81 1.11
N TRP A 2 5.65 21.82 -0.12
CA TRP A 2 5.54 22.96 -0.99
C TRP A 2 4.10 23.09 -1.45
N SER A 3 3.56 24.32 -1.46
CA SER A 3 2.24 24.59 -2.00
C SER A 3 2.21 25.92 -2.74
N LEU A 4 1.50 25.92 -3.87
CA LEU A 4 1.22 27.09 -4.68
C LEU A 4 -0.27 27.18 -4.92
N ARG A 5 -0.83 28.36 -4.78
CA ARG A 5 -2.21 28.65 -5.18
C ARG A 5 -2.23 30.02 -5.86
N TRP A 6 -2.72 30.03 -7.09
CA TRP A 6 -2.93 31.26 -7.86
C TRP A 6 -4.33 31.29 -8.42
N ALA A 7 -4.99 32.42 -8.31
CA ALA A 7 -6.31 32.67 -8.87
C ALA A 7 -6.34 34.07 -9.45
N GLN A 8 -6.89 34.21 -10.66
CA GLN A 8 -6.95 35.48 -11.34
C GLN A 8 -8.27 35.65 -12.10
N LYS A 9 -8.87 36.81 -11.95
CA LYS A 9 -9.94 37.30 -12.83
C LYS A 9 -9.27 37.90 -14.07
N VAL A 10 -9.55 37.32 -15.23
CA VAL A 10 -8.99 37.76 -16.52
C VAL A 10 -9.92 38.78 -17.18
N SER A 11 -11.22 38.63 -17.02
CA SER A 11 -12.23 39.54 -17.54
C SER A 11 -13.47 39.56 -16.63
N GLU A 12 -14.48 40.39 -16.97
CA GLU A 12 -15.71 40.39 -16.21
C GLU A 12 -16.49 39.06 -16.22
N ARG A 13 -16.15 38.19 -17.19
CA ARG A 13 -16.82 36.89 -17.35
C ARG A 13 -15.93 35.71 -17.12
N PHE A 14 -14.62 35.90 -17.10
CA PHE A 14 -13.67 34.76 -17.05
C PHE A 14 -12.66 34.89 -15.91
N ALA A 15 -12.51 33.82 -15.16
CA ALA A 15 -11.49 33.66 -14.14
C ALA A 15 -10.91 32.25 -14.18
N PHE A 16 -9.71 32.09 -13.67
CA PHE A 16 -9.10 30.78 -13.48
C PHE A 16 -8.46 30.66 -12.09
N LYS A 17 -8.25 29.42 -11.71
CA LYS A 17 -7.56 29.04 -10.48
C LYS A 17 -6.66 27.84 -10.77
N ILE A 18 -5.46 27.88 -10.28
CA ILE A 18 -4.52 26.77 -10.27
C ILE A 18 -3.99 26.54 -8.87
N GLY A 19 -3.68 25.29 -8.56
CA GLY A 19 -3.05 24.90 -7.32
C GLY A 19 -2.07 23.76 -7.59
N ALA A 20 -0.97 23.76 -6.89
CA ALA A 20 0.01 22.69 -6.88
C ALA A 20 0.47 22.44 -5.45
N GLU A 21 0.67 21.18 -5.10
CA GLU A 21 1.20 20.76 -3.81
C GLU A 21 2.20 19.64 -4.03
N MET A 22 3.31 19.70 -3.33
CA MET A 22 4.29 18.62 -3.30
C MET A 22 4.67 18.34 -1.84
N ILE A 23 4.57 17.08 -1.47
CA ILE A 23 4.98 16.57 -0.16
C ILE A 23 6.08 15.56 -0.38
N GLN A 24 7.21 15.78 0.26
CA GLN A 24 8.31 14.83 0.35
C GLN A 24 8.55 14.52 1.82
N ALA A 25 8.60 13.24 2.17
CA ALA A 25 8.79 12.77 3.52
C ALA A 25 9.53 11.43 3.53
N ASN A 26 10.19 11.12 4.63
CA ASN A 26 10.61 9.76 4.96
C ASN A 26 9.59 9.18 5.94
N ASP A 27 8.99 8.08 5.58
CA ASP A 27 8.12 7.34 6.47
C ASP A 27 8.94 6.52 7.46
N TRP A 28 8.34 6.16 8.57
CA TRP A 28 8.98 5.27 9.53
C TRP A 28 9.06 3.84 8.98
N VAL A 29 10.06 3.10 9.42
CA VAL A 29 10.27 1.69 9.07
C VAL A 29 9.72 0.82 10.20
N ALA A 30 8.91 -0.16 9.85
CA ALA A 30 8.39 -1.13 10.80
C ALA A 30 9.48 -2.15 11.17
N ASP A 31 9.71 -2.37 12.46
CA ASP A 31 10.82 -3.18 12.99
C ASP A 31 10.43 -4.11 14.15
N ASP A 32 9.15 -4.46 14.26
CA ASP A 32 8.69 -5.45 15.25
C ASP A 32 8.88 -6.87 14.70
N TYR A 33 9.85 -7.60 15.25
CA TYR A 33 10.18 -8.97 14.85
C TYR A 33 9.72 -10.01 15.87
N ARG A 34 8.79 -9.65 16.77
CA ARG A 34 8.23 -10.62 17.70
C ARG A 34 7.43 -11.68 16.97
N ASN A 35 7.47 -12.90 17.48
CA ASN A 35 6.70 -14.02 16.92
C ASN A 35 5.20 -13.77 17.05
N TYR A 36 4.46 -14.00 15.99
CA TYR A 36 3.04 -13.67 15.88
C TYR A 36 2.25 -14.87 15.37
N LYS A 37 1.21 -15.25 16.07
CA LYS A 37 0.27 -16.28 15.62
C LYS A 37 -0.94 -15.60 15.00
N ARG A 38 -1.06 -15.73 13.67
CA ARG A 38 -2.19 -15.19 12.93
C ARG A 38 -3.43 -16.06 13.13
N LEU A 39 -4.56 -15.41 13.37
CA LEU A 39 -5.89 -16.05 13.49
C LEU A 39 -6.86 -15.26 12.62
N GLY A 40 -6.93 -15.59 11.32
CA GLY A 40 -7.72 -14.84 10.36
C GLY A 40 -7.25 -13.39 10.23
N THR A 41 -8.12 -12.42 10.57
CA THR A 41 -7.81 -10.98 10.54
C THR A 41 -7.19 -10.46 11.83
N THR A 42 -7.10 -11.29 12.85
CA THR A 42 -6.50 -10.99 14.15
C THR A 42 -5.35 -11.94 14.44
N GLY A 43 -4.71 -11.77 15.58
CA GLY A 43 -3.67 -12.64 16.05
C GLY A 43 -3.08 -12.16 17.37
N SER A 44 -2.07 -12.83 17.87
CA SER A 44 -1.42 -12.52 19.15
C SER A 44 0.07 -12.76 19.09
N ILE A 45 0.80 -11.97 19.86
CA ILE A 45 2.22 -12.22 20.13
C ILE A 45 2.35 -13.52 20.93
N VAL A 46 3.23 -14.39 20.48
CA VAL A 46 3.53 -15.67 21.12
C VAL A 46 5.03 -15.76 21.43
N PRO A 47 5.44 -16.59 22.42
CA PRO A 47 6.86 -16.82 22.68
C PRO A 47 7.55 -17.50 21.49
N GLY A 48 8.85 -17.30 21.38
CA GLY A 48 9.71 -17.93 20.38
C GLY A 48 10.39 -16.91 19.46
N THR A 49 11.40 -17.37 18.79
CA THR A 49 12.18 -16.63 17.80
C THR A 49 12.35 -17.51 16.57
N ARG A 50 12.85 -16.96 15.48
CA ARG A 50 13.19 -17.76 14.30
C ARG A 50 14.14 -18.95 14.61
N ALA A 51 15.00 -18.83 15.61
CA ALA A 51 15.93 -19.89 15.99
C ALA A 51 15.26 -20.97 16.87
N THR A 52 14.17 -20.66 17.56
CA THR A 52 13.55 -21.55 18.56
C THR A 52 12.17 -22.06 18.16
N ASP A 53 11.53 -21.41 17.18
CA ASP A 53 10.20 -21.79 16.68
C ASP A 53 10.25 -21.98 15.16
N PRO A 54 10.13 -23.23 14.66
CA PRO A 54 10.11 -23.49 13.22
C PRO A 54 8.87 -22.93 12.51
N ASN A 55 7.82 -22.53 13.25
CA ASN A 55 6.63 -21.90 12.74
C ASN A 55 6.64 -20.37 12.96
N TYR A 56 7.81 -19.80 13.23
CA TYR A 56 7.94 -18.38 13.45
C TYR A 56 7.35 -17.55 12.30
N ASP A 57 6.55 -16.56 12.65
CA ASP A 57 5.93 -15.56 11.78
C ASP A 57 6.16 -14.19 12.44
N GLY A 58 7.09 -13.41 11.95
CA GLY A 58 7.43 -12.11 12.54
C GLY A 58 6.39 -11.05 12.21
N VAL A 59 6.02 -10.22 13.18
CA VAL A 59 5.02 -9.14 12.99
C VAL A 59 5.32 -8.29 11.75
N ASN A 60 6.57 -7.85 11.61
CA ASN A 60 7.03 -7.06 10.46
C ASN A 60 8.09 -7.81 9.64
N THR A 61 7.93 -9.12 9.50
CA THR A 61 8.63 -9.94 8.53
C THR A 61 7.61 -10.35 7.46
N TYR A 62 7.96 -10.21 6.19
CA TYR A 62 7.02 -10.37 5.09
C TYR A 62 7.38 -11.58 4.24
N GLY A 63 6.41 -12.48 4.06
CA GLY A 63 6.57 -13.70 3.27
C GLY A 63 7.12 -14.88 4.06
N ASP A 64 7.20 -14.80 5.39
CA ASP A 64 7.55 -15.90 6.29
C ASP A 64 6.33 -16.68 6.81
N GLU A 65 5.12 -16.22 6.51
CA GLU A 65 3.84 -16.82 6.96
C GLU A 65 3.61 -18.23 6.42
N THR A 66 4.40 -18.67 5.46
CA THR A 66 4.25 -19.98 4.85
C THR A 66 5.11 -21.01 5.56
N THR A 67 4.45 -21.93 6.25
CA THR A 67 5.07 -23.12 6.84
C THR A 67 4.73 -24.36 6.04
N THR A 68 5.67 -25.28 5.93
CA THR A 68 5.44 -26.61 5.35
C THR A 68 6.13 -27.67 6.18
N ASN A 69 5.63 -28.92 6.09
CA ASN A 69 6.31 -30.07 6.66
C ASN A 69 7.30 -30.62 5.64
N LEU A 70 8.61 -30.46 5.92
CA LEU A 70 9.67 -30.97 5.05
C LEU A 70 9.55 -32.45 4.78
N ARG A 71 9.08 -33.25 5.76
CA ARG A 71 8.85 -34.69 5.60
C ARG A 71 7.87 -34.97 4.46
N SER A 72 6.79 -34.19 4.33
CA SER A 72 5.81 -34.35 3.26
C SER A 72 6.42 -34.08 1.89
N VAL A 73 7.25 -33.04 1.79
CA VAL A 73 7.97 -32.70 0.55
C VAL A 73 8.96 -33.81 0.18
N LEU A 74 9.72 -34.30 1.15
CA LEU A 74 10.68 -35.39 0.93
C LEU A 74 10.00 -36.69 0.50
N ASN A 75 8.83 -37.02 1.08
CA ASN A 75 8.04 -38.19 0.67
C ASN A 75 7.58 -38.08 -0.79
N ALA A 76 7.16 -36.88 -1.23
CA ALA A 76 6.78 -36.69 -2.64
C ALA A 76 7.96 -36.87 -3.60
N ILE A 77 9.16 -36.46 -3.20
CA ILE A 77 10.41 -36.71 -3.96
C ILE A 77 10.79 -38.19 -3.90
N GLY A 78 10.75 -38.80 -2.72
CA GLY A 78 11.09 -40.21 -2.50
C GLY A 78 10.22 -41.19 -3.28
N ALA A 79 8.96 -40.82 -3.53
CA ALA A 79 8.05 -41.57 -4.38
C ALA A 79 8.56 -41.69 -5.84
N GLN A 80 9.35 -40.71 -6.30
CA GLN A 80 9.96 -40.73 -7.63
C GLN A 80 11.35 -41.39 -7.64
N VAL A 81 12.00 -41.49 -6.47
CA VAL A 81 13.35 -42.06 -6.31
C VAL A 81 13.33 -43.03 -5.12
N PRO A 82 12.89 -44.29 -5.33
CA PRO A 82 12.64 -45.25 -4.24
C PRO A 82 13.84 -45.51 -3.32
N PHE A 83 15.05 -45.38 -3.85
CA PHE A 83 16.29 -45.55 -3.06
C PHE A 83 16.36 -44.59 -1.84
N TRP A 84 15.78 -43.42 -1.95
CA TRP A 84 15.83 -42.41 -0.87
C TRP A 84 14.76 -42.65 0.21
N GLN A 85 13.75 -43.47 -0.08
CA GLN A 85 12.61 -43.65 0.83
C GLN A 85 13.01 -44.20 2.20
N SER A 86 14.02 -45.06 2.27
CA SER A 86 14.53 -45.61 3.53
C SER A 86 15.15 -44.52 4.42
N TYR A 87 15.92 -43.62 3.83
CA TYR A 87 16.49 -42.46 4.54
C TYR A 87 15.43 -41.48 4.99
N ILE A 88 14.46 -41.21 4.13
CA ILE A 88 13.34 -40.32 4.46
C ILE A 88 12.53 -40.93 5.61
N ASN A 89 12.31 -42.23 5.63
CA ASN A 89 11.57 -42.92 6.70
C ASN A 89 12.27 -42.87 8.05
N ALA A 90 13.58 -42.69 8.09
CA ALA A 90 14.34 -42.53 9.32
C ALA A 90 14.26 -41.10 9.92
N LEU A 91 13.78 -40.12 9.17
CA LEU A 91 13.59 -38.75 9.67
C LEU A 91 12.36 -38.66 10.59
N PRO A 92 12.29 -37.66 11.47
CA PRO A 92 11.08 -37.36 12.25
C PRO A 92 9.84 -37.20 11.35
N ALA A 93 8.69 -37.63 11.84
CA ALA A 93 7.43 -37.55 11.09
C ALA A 93 6.98 -36.10 10.84
N ASP A 94 7.37 -35.19 11.71
CA ASP A 94 7.04 -33.78 11.63
C ASP A 94 8.33 -32.94 11.66
N ILE A 95 8.59 -32.23 10.56
CA ILE A 95 9.75 -31.35 10.41
C ILE A 95 9.21 -30.02 9.82
N PRO A 96 8.64 -29.16 10.67
CA PRO A 96 8.13 -27.87 10.19
C PRO A 96 9.27 -26.97 9.75
N VAL A 97 9.10 -26.32 8.63
CA VAL A 97 10.01 -25.30 8.10
C VAL A 97 9.21 -24.10 7.62
N SER A 98 9.64 -22.91 7.96
CA SER A 98 9.09 -21.66 7.48
C SER A 98 10.09 -20.93 6.57
N ARG A 99 9.59 -20.03 5.74
CA ARG A 99 10.44 -19.14 4.94
C ARG A 99 11.13 -18.12 5.84
N SER A 100 12.27 -17.60 5.37
CA SER A 100 13.01 -16.56 6.10
C SER A 100 12.26 -15.22 6.09
N GLY A 101 11.49 -14.97 5.03
CA GLY A 101 10.83 -13.68 4.83
C GLY A 101 11.81 -12.54 4.54
N TYR A 102 11.27 -11.34 4.54
CA TYR A 102 12.00 -10.10 4.28
C TYR A 102 11.63 -9.06 5.33
N THR A 103 12.60 -8.25 5.73
CA THR A 103 12.35 -7.07 6.56
C THR A 103 11.75 -5.93 5.73
N GLU A 104 11.16 -4.93 6.39
CA GLU A 104 10.55 -3.81 5.69
C GLU A 104 11.54 -3.04 4.82
N ASN A 105 12.79 -2.87 5.27
CA ASN A 105 13.84 -2.20 4.50
C ASN A 105 14.17 -2.91 3.17
N GLU A 106 13.91 -4.20 3.06
CA GLU A 106 14.18 -4.98 1.86
C GLU A 106 13.03 -4.89 0.84
N VAL A 107 11.82 -4.58 1.27
CA VAL A 107 10.62 -4.63 0.41
C VAL A 107 9.94 -3.28 0.21
N VAL A 108 10.22 -2.29 1.07
CA VAL A 108 9.58 -0.97 1.06
C VAL A 108 10.62 0.13 0.94
N ASN A 109 10.37 1.10 0.05
CA ASN A 109 11.10 2.35 0.06
C ASN A 109 10.35 3.34 0.96
N PRO A 110 10.94 3.79 2.10
CA PRO A 110 10.28 4.71 3.02
C PRO A 110 10.19 6.14 2.48
N ASN A 111 10.89 6.47 1.40
CA ASN A 111 10.79 7.80 0.79
C ASN A 111 9.44 7.99 0.11
N SER A 112 8.65 8.92 0.61
CA SER A 112 7.36 9.29 0.07
C SER A 112 7.45 10.60 -0.70
N LEU A 113 7.00 10.59 -1.95
CA LEU A 113 6.84 11.78 -2.77
C LEU A 113 5.40 11.80 -3.30
N ASN A 114 4.67 12.86 -2.95
CA ASN A 114 3.31 13.06 -3.42
C ASN A 114 3.19 14.42 -4.10
N VAL A 115 2.66 14.42 -5.32
CA VAL A 115 2.41 15.63 -6.11
C VAL A 115 0.91 15.71 -6.42
N LYS A 116 0.32 16.87 -6.17
CA LYS A 116 -1.07 17.17 -6.50
C LYS A 116 -1.14 18.43 -7.32
N ILE A 117 -1.92 18.41 -8.39
CA ILE A 117 -2.18 19.57 -9.25
C ILE A 117 -3.68 19.74 -9.37
N SER A 118 -4.15 20.96 -9.33
CA SER A 118 -5.56 21.30 -9.54
C SER A 118 -5.70 22.51 -10.41
N GLY A 119 -6.78 22.53 -11.18
CA GLY A 119 -7.14 23.67 -12.01
C GLY A 119 -8.66 23.85 -12.08
N ALA A 120 -9.09 25.08 -12.19
CA ALA A 120 -10.47 25.39 -12.44
C ALA A 120 -10.60 26.61 -13.37
N LEU A 121 -11.50 26.52 -14.31
CA LEU A 121 -11.94 27.62 -15.18
C LEU A 121 -13.35 27.99 -14.79
N HIS A 122 -13.58 29.28 -14.65
CA HIS A 122 -14.85 29.87 -14.26
C HIS A 122 -15.32 30.80 -15.34
N TYR A 123 -16.55 30.60 -15.84
CA TYR A 123 -17.15 31.46 -16.86
C TYR A 123 -18.57 31.89 -16.48
N LYS A 124 -18.79 33.18 -16.39
CA LYS A 124 -20.11 33.75 -16.20
C LYS A 124 -20.91 33.69 -17.50
N VAL A 125 -21.80 32.69 -17.62
CA VAL A 125 -22.73 32.55 -18.76
C VAL A 125 -23.74 33.69 -18.77
N SER A 126 -24.24 34.06 -17.58
CA SER A 126 -25.11 35.21 -17.36
C SER A 126 -24.82 35.88 -16.01
N LYS A 127 -25.59 36.89 -15.63
CA LYS A 127 -25.44 37.53 -14.31
C LYS A 127 -25.60 36.56 -13.13
N ASN A 128 -26.43 35.53 -13.29
CA ASN A 128 -26.78 34.59 -12.21
C ASN A 128 -26.36 33.15 -12.51
N ILE A 129 -25.66 32.88 -13.61
CA ILE A 129 -25.24 31.54 -13.99
C ILE A 129 -23.76 31.53 -14.27
N GLU A 130 -23.03 30.64 -13.57
CA GLU A 130 -21.64 30.37 -13.73
C GLU A 130 -21.37 28.93 -14.22
N ALA A 131 -20.56 28.77 -15.24
CA ALA A 131 -20.06 27.49 -15.69
C ALA A 131 -18.65 27.27 -15.10
N ILE A 132 -18.41 26.09 -14.56
CA ILE A 132 -17.12 25.71 -13.94
C ILE A 132 -16.67 24.42 -14.56
N ILE A 133 -15.42 24.40 -15.02
CA ILE A 133 -14.69 23.18 -15.38
C ILE A 133 -13.50 23.07 -14.43
N ALA A 134 -13.39 21.97 -13.71
CA ALA A 134 -12.30 21.77 -12.76
C ALA A 134 -11.70 20.38 -12.88
N GLY A 135 -10.42 20.28 -12.61
CA GLY A 135 -9.68 19.02 -12.55
C GLY A 135 -8.73 19.00 -11.37
N HIS A 136 -8.58 17.83 -10.80
CA HIS A 136 -7.61 17.50 -9.78
C HIS A 136 -6.86 16.26 -10.24
N TRP A 137 -5.55 16.30 -10.14
CA TRP A 137 -4.70 15.16 -10.43
C TRP A 137 -3.66 15.02 -9.32
N GLY A 138 -3.42 13.78 -8.92
CA GLY A 138 -2.43 13.46 -7.92
C GLY A 138 -1.67 12.21 -8.30
N THR A 139 -0.40 12.19 -7.96
CA THR A 139 0.45 11.00 -8.04
C THR A 139 1.34 10.93 -6.83
N GLY A 140 1.72 9.71 -6.46
CA GLY A 140 2.66 9.52 -5.37
C GLY A 140 2.75 8.09 -4.90
N ASN A 141 3.53 7.93 -3.86
CA ASN A 141 3.71 6.69 -3.12
C ASN A 141 3.47 6.93 -1.64
N THR A 142 3.00 5.92 -0.95
CA THR A 142 2.82 5.95 0.50
C THR A 142 2.81 4.54 1.06
N VAL A 143 3.16 4.43 2.32
CA VAL A 143 3.01 3.21 3.10
C VAL A 143 1.97 3.48 4.18
N TYR A 144 1.03 2.56 4.36
CA TYR A 144 0.07 2.70 5.46
C TYR A 144 -0.18 1.36 6.14
N THR A 145 -0.57 1.40 7.40
CA THR A 145 -0.89 0.25 8.21
C THR A 145 -2.40 0.18 8.43
N GLY A 146 -3.02 -0.88 7.92
CA GLY A 146 -4.38 -1.26 8.24
C GLY A 146 -4.37 -2.54 9.09
N SER A 147 -5.12 -3.55 8.70
CA SER A 147 -4.96 -4.90 9.26
C SER A 147 -3.61 -5.52 8.90
N GLN A 148 -3.00 -5.05 7.84
CA GLN A 148 -1.66 -5.39 7.38
C GLN A 148 -0.95 -4.11 6.91
N ARG A 149 0.33 -4.24 6.57
CA ARG A 149 1.15 -3.16 6.02
C ARG A 149 1.03 -3.13 4.50
N TYR A 150 0.72 -1.99 3.92
CA TYR A 150 0.53 -1.80 2.48
C TYR A 150 1.47 -0.74 1.94
N SER A 151 2.18 -1.07 0.87
CA SER A 151 2.97 -0.12 0.09
C SER A 151 2.26 0.20 -1.22
N LEU A 152 1.78 1.43 -1.34
CA LEU A 152 1.17 1.96 -2.56
C LEU A 152 2.27 2.64 -3.39
N LYS A 153 2.52 2.14 -4.59
CA LYS A 153 3.52 2.67 -5.52
C LYS A 153 2.83 3.23 -6.76
N ASP A 154 3.35 4.33 -7.27
CA ASP A 154 2.88 4.97 -8.51
C ASP A 154 1.37 5.22 -8.55
N LEU A 155 0.79 5.53 -7.39
CA LEU A 155 -0.63 5.86 -7.30
C LEU A 155 -0.92 7.07 -8.19
N LYS A 156 -1.95 6.97 -9.03
CA LYS A 156 -2.43 8.06 -9.88
C LYS A 156 -3.92 8.20 -9.68
N VAL A 157 -4.34 9.41 -9.34
CA VAL A 157 -5.75 9.74 -9.10
C VAL A 157 -6.10 10.98 -9.91
N GLY A 158 -7.14 10.89 -10.70
CA GLY A 158 -7.73 12.01 -11.43
C GLY A 158 -9.20 12.19 -11.06
N GLN A 159 -9.60 13.43 -10.86
CA GLN A 159 -10.99 13.81 -10.64
C GLN A 159 -11.33 15.04 -11.49
N TYR A 160 -12.40 14.96 -12.24
CA TYR A 160 -12.83 16.02 -13.13
C TYR A 160 -14.27 16.42 -12.81
N LYS A 161 -14.57 17.69 -12.94
CA LYS A 161 -15.88 18.25 -12.66
C LYS A 161 -16.27 19.26 -13.73
N VAL A 162 -17.49 19.14 -14.24
CA VAL A 162 -18.19 20.19 -14.99
C VAL A 162 -19.43 20.57 -14.20
N GLU A 163 -19.62 21.84 -13.96
CA GLU A 163 -20.72 22.32 -13.14
C GLU A 163 -21.34 23.59 -13.77
N LEU A 164 -22.68 23.64 -13.83
CA LEU A 164 -23.43 24.86 -13.99
C LEU A 164 -24.05 25.22 -12.64
N LYS A 165 -23.78 26.43 -12.18
CA LYS A 165 -24.22 26.91 -10.86
C LYS A 165 -24.99 28.20 -10.97
N SER A 166 -26.08 28.27 -10.25
CA SER A 166 -26.90 29.49 -10.04
C SER A 166 -27.08 29.69 -8.53
N ASP A 167 -27.64 30.83 -8.14
CA ASP A 167 -27.93 31.11 -6.72
C ASP A 167 -28.96 30.13 -6.12
N LYS A 168 -29.79 29.50 -6.94
CA LYS A 168 -30.89 28.62 -6.51
C LYS A 168 -30.70 27.14 -6.84
N TRP A 169 -29.81 26.78 -7.75
CA TRP A 169 -29.59 25.41 -8.21
C TRP A 169 -28.16 25.20 -8.74
N PHE A 170 -27.75 23.96 -8.81
CA PHE A 170 -26.58 23.54 -9.56
C PHE A 170 -26.80 22.18 -10.23
N VAL A 171 -26.11 21.96 -11.33
CA VAL A 171 -25.97 20.66 -12.02
C VAL A 171 -24.50 20.35 -12.15
N ARG A 172 -24.13 19.14 -11.77
CA ARG A 172 -22.73 18.71 -11.74
C ARG A 172 -22.59 17.34 -12.40
#